data_865d970ebbaa4ff98d1bce171f9fe30c
#
_entry.id   865d970ebbaa4ff98d1bce171f9fe30c
#
_cell.length_a   1.000
_cell.length_b   1.000
_cell.length_c   1.000
_cell.angle_alpha   90.00
_cell.angle_beta   90.00
_cell.angle_gamma   90.00
#
_symmetry.space_group_name_H-M   'P 1'
#
loop_
_entity.id
_entity.type
_entity.pdbx_description
1 polymer ?
#
loop_
_entity_poly.entity_id
_entity_poly.type
_entity_poly.pdbx_seq_one_letter_code
_entity_poly.pdbx_strand_id
1 'polypeptide(L)'
;MKRVSFFLGWIFLLIVAVSAQDKIVKLKIVETSDIHGNYYPYDFILRHEAGGSLARIHAFVQKEREVYKDNLLLLDNGDILQGQPCAYYYNYIDTISPHLAAEVLNYMKYDAGNMGNHDVETGRAVFDRWADDCKFPILGANIIDTATGKTHFKPYEVLERDGVKIVVLGMITPAIPVWLSENLWKGLRFDDMEETARKWMKIIREKEKPDLVIGIFHAGQDALLMGGKYRENASVEVARNVPGFDIVLMGHDHARELKKIKNIAGDSVLIMDPASKGIVVANADVTLKLRKGKVIEKHIDGALTDMKDYAASEDFMKHFAPQFNAVQDFVSKKIGSFTETISTRPAYFGSSAFIDLIHLLQLEITNADISLAAPLSYDTEINKGDVFVSDMFNLYKYENMLYTMKLSGKEVKDALEMSYNLWTNQMKSADDHLLLFRKQRREGATDRASFQNFSFNFDSAAGIIYTVDVTKPKGEKITIISMADGTPFSMDKMYKVALNSYRGNGGGELLTKGAGIPQDELKGRILFSTDKDLRYYLMQYIEKKGVIEPHALGQWKFIPEEWVEPAAKRDYECLFGKVEK
;
A
#
# COMPACT_ATOMS: atom_id res chain seq x y z
N MET A 1 79.51 31.60 -59.93
CA MET A 1 79.42 31.06 -58.58
C MET A 1 78.15 31.69 -57.93
N LYS A 2 77.07 30.94 -57.86
CA LYS A 2 75.79 31.44 -57.31
C LYS A 2 75.62 30.87 -55.86
N ARG A 3 75.52 31.75 -54.89
CA ARG A 3 75.22 31.37 -53.47
C ARG A 3 73.72 31.17 -53.32
N VAL A 4 73.35 29.98 -52.88
CA VAL A 4 71.99 29.64 -52.49
C VAL A 4 71.91 29.78 -50.95
N SER A 5 71.09 30.71 -50.47
CA SER A 5 70.80 30.89 -49.05
C SER A 5 69.59 30.04 -48.69
N PHE A 6 69.78 29.09 -47.76
CA PHE A 6 68.71 28.31 -47.15
C PHE A 6 68.09 29.12 -46.00
N PHE A 7 66.78 29.45 -46.10
CA PHE A 7 65.96 29.98 -44.97
C PHE A 7 65.31 28.81 -44.28
N LEU A 8 65.71 28.46 -43.05
CA LEU A 8 64.99 27.57 -42.17
C LEU A 8 63.88 28.36 -41.44
N GLY A 9 62.61 28.14 -41.85
CA GLY A 9 61.47 28.65 -41.15
C GLY A 9 61.14 27.74 -39.96
N TRP A 10 61.25 28.26 -38.76
CA TRP A 10 60.76 27.61 -37.55
C TRP A 10 59.23 27.83 -37.42
N ILE A 11 58.43 26.75 -37.63
CA ILE A 11 56.99 26.76 -37.33
C ILE A 11 56.85 26.47 -35.84
N PHE A 12 56.53 27.48 -35.05
CA PHE A 12 56.09 27.34 -33.66
C PHE A 12 54.64 26.85 -33.68
N LEU A 13 54.42 25.56 -33.41
CA LEU A 13 53.11 25.05 -33.10
C LEU A 13 52.73 25.54 -31.69
N LEU A 14 51.90 26.58 -31.61
CA LEU A 14 51.23 26.96 -30.37
C LEU A 14 50.17 25.88 -30.02
N ILE A 15 50.51 24.94 -29.15
CA ILE A 15 49.57 24.06 -28.51
C ILE A 15 48.80 24.94 -27.52
N VAL A 16 47.66 25.45 -27.95
CA VAL A 16 46.69 26.05 -27.02
C VAL A 16 46.13 24.90 -26.20
N ALA A 17 46.67 24.71 -25.00
CA ALA A 17 46.05 23.85 -24.01
C ALA A 17 44.69 24.48 -23.62
N VAL A 18 43.62 24.09 -24.29
CA VAL A 18 42.27 24.40 -23.85
C VAL A 18 42.12 23.70 -22.51
N SER A 19 42.29 24.42 -21.43
CA SER A 19 41.92 23.96 -20.10
C SER A 19 40.43 23.64 -20.16
N ALA A 20 40.06 22.36 -20.13
CA ALA A 20 38.67 21.97 -20.09
C ALA A 20 38.07 22.51 -18.82
N GLN A 21 37.25 23.54 -18.97
CA GLN A 21 36.55 24.16 -17.85
C GLN A 21 35.59 23.12 -17.20
N ASP A 22 35.57 23.03 -15.88
CA ASP A 22 34.68 22.14 -15.18
C ASP A 22 33.23 22.56 -15.48
N LYS A 23 32.37 21.59 -15.86
CA LYS A 23 30.93 21.79 -16.08
C LYS A 23 30.19 21.42 -14.79
N ILE A 24 29.29 22.28 -14.34
CA ILE A 24 28.36 21.99 -13.26
C ILE A 24 27.01 21.60 -13.86
N VAL A 25 26.50 20.43 -13.50
CA VAL A 25 25.17 19.96 -13.86
C VAL A 25 24.33 19.88 -12.59
N LYS A 26 23.14 20.45 -12.63
CA LYS A 26 22.17 20.39 -11.55
C LYS A 26 20.96 19.58 -12.01
N LEU A 27 20.57 18.59 -11.21
CA LEU A 27 19.40 17.77 -11.44
C LEU A 27 18.45 17.92 -10.27
N LYS A 28 17.16 17.80 -10.54
CA LYS A 28 16.09 17.66 -9.55
C LYS A 28 15.48 16.27 -9.70
N ILE A 29 15.50 15.49 -8.64
CA ILE A 29 14.81 14.19 -8.57
C ILE A 29 13.56 14.38 -7.74
N VAL A 30 12.41 13.97 -8.24
CA VAL A 30 11.11 14.06 -7.56
C VAL A 30 10.48 12.68 -7.55
N GLU A 31 10.06 12.23 -6.39
CA GLU A 31 9.36 10.97 -6.19
C GLU A 31 7.94 11.17 -5.72
N THR A 32 7.02 10.40 -6.31
CA THR A 32 5.72 10.08 -5.74
C THR A 32 5.68 8.59 -5.39
N SER A 33 5.00 8.23 -4.32
CA SER A 33 4.74 6.85 -3.90
C SER A 33 3.40 6.77 -3.21
N ASP A 34 2.76 5.59 -3.25
CA ASP A 34 1.56 5.30 -2.46
C ASP A 34 0.44 6.35 -2.66
N ILE A 35 0.25 6.75 -3.91
CA ILE A 35 -0.76 7.77 -4.27
C ILE A 35 -2.17 7.27 -3.97
N HIS A 36 -2.41 5.95 -4.07
CA HIS A 36 -3.68 5.34 -3.72
C HIS A 36 -4.89 6.04 -4.33
N GLY A 37 -4.81 6.32 -5.64
CA GLY A 37 -5.90 6.96 -6.38
C GLY A 37 -6.16 8.43 -6.02
N ASN A 38 -5.33 9.09 -5.20
CA ASN A 38 -5.48 10.52 -4.90
C ASN A 38 -4.96 11.40 -6.04
N TYR A 39 -5.62 11.30 -7.23
CA TYR A 39 -5.26 12.10 -8.39
C TYR A 39 -5.76 13.54 -8.25
N TYR A 40 -6.94 13.72 -7.65
CA TYR A 40 -7.62 14.99 -7.44
C TYR A 40 -7.50 15.47 -5.99
N PRO A 41 -7.58 16.79 -5.72
CA PRO A 41 -7.60 17.34 -4.37
C PRO A 41 -8.97 17.14 -3.70
N TYR A 42 -9.57 15.99 -3.88
CA TYR A 42 -10.91 15.65 -3.41
C TYR A 42 -10.99 14.19 -2.99
N ASP A 43 -11.50 13.95 -1.79
CA ASP A 43 -11.80 12.62 -1.28
C ASP A 43 -13.22 12.23 -1.71
N PHE A 44 -13.33 11.31 -2.67
CA PHE A 44 -14.61 10.85 -3.21
C PHE A 44 -15.40 9.97 -2.23
N ILE A 45 -14.73 9.44 -1.20
CA ILE A 45 -15.37 8.61 -0.17
C ILE A 45 -16.02 9.52 0.87
N LEU A 46 -15.24 10.44 1.44
CA LEU A 46 -15.67 11.37 2.49
C LEU A 46 -16.31 12.66 1.94
N ARG A 47 -16.24 12.88 0.62
CA ARG A 47 -16.85 14.00 -0.11
C ARG A 47 -16.40 15.38 0.38
N HIS A 48 -15.11 15.53 0.61
CA HIS A 48 -14.49 16.79 1.00
C HIS A 48 -13.13 17.01 0.33
N GLU A 49 -12.57 18.20 0.46
CA GLU A 49 -11.24 18.51 -0.06
C GLU A 49 -10.16 17.65 0.61
N ALA A 50 -9.23 17.08 -0.18
CA ALA A 50 -8.10 16.30 0.28
C ALA A 50 -6.83 17.18 0.38
N GLY A 51 -6.02 16.91 1.40
CA GLY A 51 -4.76 17.66 1.63
C GLY A 51 -3.64 17.31 0.67
N GLY A 52 -3.67 16.11 0.04
CA GLY A 52 -2.69 15.64 -0.93
C GLY A 52 -3.36 15.24 -2.25
N SER A 53 -2.64 15.34 -3.37
CA SER A 53 -3.09 14.82 -4.67
C SER A 53 -2.02 15.01 -5.76
N LEU A 54 -2.13 14.25 -6.87
CA LEU A 54 -1.31 14.50 -8.07
C LEU A 54 -1.56 15.88 -8.67
N ALA A 55 -2.77 16.43 -8.56
CA ALA A 55 -3.06 17.81 -9.00
C ALA A 55 -2.25 18.86 -8.24
N ARG A 56 -2.00 18.68 -6.92
CA ARG A 56 -1.12 19.57 -6.13
C ARG A 56 0.35 19.34 -6.45
N ILE A 57 0.74 18.07 -6.62
CA ILE A 57 2.10 17.68 -7.03
C ILE A 57 2.41 18.24 -8.43
N HIS A 58 1.44 18.26 -9.34
CA HIS A 58 1.62 18.87 -10.66
C HIS A 58 2.01 20.36 -10.56
N ALA A 59 1.35 21.11 -9.69
CA ALA A 59 1.71 22.52 -9.47
C ALA A 59 3.15 22.69 -8.92
N PHE A 60 3.55 21.84 -7.96
CA PHE A 60 4.94 21.78 -7.47
C PHE A 60 5.93 21.46 -8.60
N VAL A 61 5.67 20.39 -9.36
CA VAL A 61 6.55 19.94 -10.46
C VAL A 61 6.69 21.00 -11.55
N GLN A 62 5.62 21.70 -11.90
CA GLN A 62 5.69 22.79 -12.89
C GLN A 62 6.62 23.91 -12.43
N LYS A 63 6.52 24.31 -11.16
CA LYS A 63 7.40 25.32 -10.56
C LYS A 63 8.88 24.86 -10.58
N GLU A 64 9.16 23.61 -10.24
CA GLU A 64 10.52 23.07 -10.29
C GLU A 64 11.03 22.99 -11.74
N ARG A 65 10.17 22.66 -12.70
CA ARG A 65 10.53 22.63 -14.14
C ARG A 65 10.88 24.02 -14.71
N GLU A 66 10.38 25.10 -14.16
CA GLU A 66 10.83 26.45 -14.54
C GLU A 66 12.34 26.62 -14.30
N VAL A 67 12.86 26.02 -13.23
CA VAL A 67 14.27 26.10 -12.81
C VAL A 67 15.11 25.02 -13.48
N TYR A 68 14.71 23.76 -13.38
CA TYR A 68 15.51 22.61 -13.79
C TYR A 68 15.27 22.15 -15.23
N LYS A 69 14.15 22.57 -15.85
CA LYS A 69 13.75 22.20 -17.23
C LYS A 69 13.79 20.67 -17.43
N ASP A 70 14.51 20.20 -18.43
CA ASP A 70 14.68 18.78 -18.74
C ASP A 70 15.58 18.05 -17.73
N ASN A 71 16.24 18.77 -16.82
CA ASN A 71 17.05 18.19 -15.75
C ASN A 71 16.22 17.81 -14.51
N LEU A 72 14.89 17.94 -14.55
CA LEU A 72 13.99 17.36 -13.55
C LEU A 72 13.64 15.93 -13.98
N LEU A 73 13.85 14.96 -13.08
CA LEU A 73 13.35 13.60 -13.19
C LEU A 73 12.15 13.42 -12.26
N LEU A 74 11.06 12.92 -12.80
CA LEU A 74 9.84 12.62 -12.05
C LEU A 74 9.62 11.10 -12.07
N LEU A 75 9.59 10.48 -10.89
CA LEU A 75 9.54 9.04 -10.69
C LEU A 75 8.33 8.66 -9.82
N ASP A 76 7.62 7.60 -10.19
CA ASP A 76 6.55 7.02 -9.39
C ASP A 76 7.00 5.68 -8.80
N ASN A 77 6.77 5.47 -7.51
CA ASN A 77 7.25 4.26 -6.81
C ASN A 77 6.13 3.26 -6.52
N GLY A 78 5.01 3.31 -7.24
CA GLY A 78 3.92 2.33 -7.16
C GLY A 78 2.84 2.64 -6.12
N ASP A 79 1.90 1.70 -5.98
CA ASP A 79 0.66 1.81 -5.22
C ASP A 79 -0.21 3.00 -5.68
N ILE A 80 -0.43 3.06 -6.99
CA ILE A 80 -1.25 4.09 -7.61
C ILE A 80 -2.66 3.59 -7.98
N LEU A 81 -2.83 2.27 -8.19
CA LEU A 81 -4.05 1.67 -8.74
C LEU A 81 -5.11 1.30 -7.71
N GLN A 82 -4.92 1.56 -6.42
CA GLN A 82 -5.84 1.17 -5.34
C GLN A 82 -6.08 2.35 -4.40
N GLY A 83 -7.27 2.44 -3.79
CA GLY A 83 -7.60 3.39 -2.73
C GLY A 83 -8.82 4.24 -3.03
N GLN A 84 -8.68 5.40 -3.65
CA GLN A 84 -9.80 6.26 -4.00
C GLN A 84 -10.68 5.63 -5.11
N PRO A 85 -11.99 5.93 -5.12
CA PRO A 85 -12.93 5.44 -6.13
C PRO A 85 -12.53 5.68 -7.58
N CYS A 86 -11.72 6.70 -7.86
CA CYS A 86 -11.25 6.96 -9.23
C CYS A 86 -10.31 5.85 -9.74
N ALA A 87 -9.47 5.25 -8.89
CA ALA A 87 -8.71 4.07 -9.26
C ALA A 87 -9.65 2.88 -9.55
N TYR A 88 -10.56 2.56 -8.61
CA TYR A 88 -11.54 1.48 -8.76
C TYR A 88 -12.38 1.61 -10.03
N TYR A 89 -12.84 2.82 -10.35
CA TYR A 89 -13.67 3.08 -11.53
C TYR A 89 -12.94 2.68 -12.82
N TYR A 90 -11.69 3.10 -13.01
CA TYR A 90 -10.90 2.78 -14.18
C TYR A 90 -10.28 1.37 -14.17
N ASN A 91 -10.17 0.76 -12.99
CA ASN A 91 -9.79 -0.66 -12.90
C ASN A 91 -10.92 -1.58 -13.40
N TYR A 92 -12.18 -1.33 -12.99
CA TYR A 92 -13.23 -2.35 -13.05
C TYR A 92 -14.55 -1.91 -13.71
N ILE A 93 -14.81 -0.61 -13.84
CA ILE A 93 -16.06 -0.08 -14.39
C ILE A 93 -15.84 0.42 -15.82
N ASP A 94 -14.98 1.41 -16.02
CA ASP A 94 -14.57 1.84 -17.35
C ASP A 94 -13.25 1.13 -17.74
N THR A 95 -13.41 -0.03 -18.36
CA THR A 95 -12.27 -0.84 -18.81
C THR A 95 -11.92 -0.64 -20.28
N ILE A 96 -12.58 0.31 -20.97
CA ILE A 96 -12.42 0.59 -22.39
C ILE A 96 -11.58 1.85 -22.62
N SER A 97 -11.84 2.90 -21.87
CA SER A 97 -11.05 4.14 -21.94
C SER A 97 -9.59 3.88 -21.51
N PRO A 98 -8.61 4.68 -21.98
CA PRO A 98 -7.26 4.63 -21.43
C PRO A 98 -7.28 4.75 -19.91
N HIS A 99 -6.38 4.04 -19.24
CA HIS A 99 -6.40 4.00 -17.79
C HIS A 99 -6.06 5.37 -17.20
N LEU A 100 -6.95 5.96 -16.38
CA LEU A 100 -6.78 7.33 -15.85
C LEU A 100 -5.43 7.54 -15.15
N ALA A 101 -4.94 6.56 -14.38
CA ALA A 101 -3.63 6.67 -13.75
C ALA A 101 -2.52 6.86 -14.79
N ALA A 102 -2.56 6.09 -15.89
CA ALA A 102 -1.57 6.23 -16.97
C ALA A 102 -1.70 7.61 -17.66
N GLU A 103 -2.93 8.06 -17.95
CA GLU A 103 -3.13 9.37 -18.57
C GLU A 103 -2.61 10.51 -17.69
N VAL A 104 -2.86 10.46 -16.38
CA VAL A 104 -2.36 11.45 -15.42
C VAL A 104 -0.83 11.46 -15.37
N LEU A 105 -0.20 10.28 -15.23
CA LEU A 105 1.25 10.18 -15.20
C LEU A 105 1.90 10.62 -16.54
N ASN A 106 1.28 10.25 -17.67
CA ASN A 106 1.71 10.71 -19.00
C ASN A 106 1.60 12.23 -19.15
N TYR A 107 0.50 12.84 -18.69
CA TYR A 107 0.30 14.28 -18.71
C TYR A 107 1.35 15.01 -17.87
N MET A 108 1.66 14.47 -16.70
CA MET A 108 2.69 14.99 -15.79
C MET A 108 4.11 14.73 -16.29
N LYS A 109 4.30 13.92 -17.34
CA LYS A 109 5.58 13.54 -17.95
C LYS A 109 6.52 12.87 -16.95
N TYR A 110 6.08 11.72 -16.42
CA TYR A 110 6.94 10.86 -15.62
C TYR A 110 8.02 10.22 -16.50
N ASP A 111 9.21 10.02 -15.93
CA ASP A 111 10.37 9.42 -16.61
C ASP A 111 10.44 7.90 -16.42
N ALA A 112 9.97 7.40 -15.28
CA ALA A 112 9.81 5.98 -14.98
C ALA A 112 8.79 5.79 -13.86
N GLY A 113 8.15 4.62 -13.83
CA GLY A 113 7.30 4.15 -12.74
C GLY A 113 7.78 2.80 -12.20
N ASN A 114 7.30 2.41 -11.04
CA ASN A 114 7.54 1.12 -10.41
C ASN A 114 6.21 0.43 -10.09
N MET A 115 6.24 -0.89 -9.88
CA MET A 115 5.08 -1.64 -9.39
C MET A 115 4.99 -1.57 -7.87
N GLY A 116 3.80 -1.36 -7.33
CA GLY A 116 3.47 -1.55 -5.93
C GLY A 116 2.64 -2.82 -5.68
N ASN A 117 2.50 -3.24 -4.43
CA ASN A 117 1.74 -4.45 -4.10
C ASN A 117 0.24 -4.27 -4.33
N HIS A 118 -0.30 -3.08 -4.10
CA HIS A 118 -1.69 -2.76 -4.42
C HIS A 118 -1.95 -2.58 -5.93
N ASP A 119 -0.90 -2.33 -6.73
CA ASP A 119 -1.04 -2.41 -8.19
C ASP A 119 -1.18 -3.87 -8.63
N VAL A 120 -0.37 -4.79 -8.07
CA VAL A 120 -0.51 -6.24 -8.32
C VAL A 120 -1.86 -6.79 -7.84
N GLU A 121 -2.42 -6.24 -6.76
CA GLU A 121 -3.74 -6.62 -6.20
C GLU A 121 -4.87 -6.45 -7.21
N THR A 122 -4.76 -5.53 -8.16
CA THR A 122 -5.77 -5.32 -9.20
C THR A 122 -5.88 -6.47 -10.21
N GLY A 123 -4.87 -7.33 -10.29
CA GLY A 123 -4.80 -8.46 -11.21
C GLY A 123 -4.20 -8.10 -12.57
N ARG A 124 -3.67 -9.16 -13.25
CA ARG A 124 -2.95 -9.03 -14.53
C ARG A 124 -3.68 -8.22 -15.59
N ALA A 125 -4.98 -8.43 -15.73
CA ALA A 125 -5.77 -7.72 -16.74
C ALA A 125 -5.82 -6.20 -16.55
N VAL A 126 -5.67 -5.73 -15.30
CA VAL A 126 -5.68 -4.30 -14.96
C VAL A 126 -4.28 -3.73 -15.03
N PHE A 127 -3.33 -4.29 -14.27
CA PHE A 127 -2.01 -3.68 -14.18
C PHE A 127 -1.19 -3.82 -15.47
N ASP A 128 -1.36 -4.90 -16.27
CA ASP A 128 -0.71 -5.00 -17.59
C ASP A 128 -1.28 -3.92 -18.53
N ARG A 129 -2.63 -3.72 -18.57
CA ARG A 129 -3.26 -2.64 -19.34
C ARG A 129 -2.76 -1.25 -18.93
N TRP A 130 -2.73 -0.98 -17.63
CA TRP A 130 -2.21 0.29 -17.13
C TRP A 130 -0.76 0.53 -17.55
N ALA A 131 0.10 -0.49 -17.43
CA ALA A 131 1.49 -0.40 -17.83
C ALA A 131 1.66 -0.17 -19.34
N ASP A 132 0.81 -0.81 -20.17
CA ASP A 132 0.80 -0.61 -21.63
C ASP A 132 0.31 0.80 -22.03
N ASP A 133 -0.59 1.41 -21.26
CA ASP A 133 -1.06 2.78 -21.48
C ASP A 133 -0.02 3.85 -21.07
N CYS A 134 1.00 3.49 -20.25
CA CYS A 134 2.07 4.40 -19.84
C CYS A 134 3.06 4.66 -20.98
N LYS A 135 3.42 5.94 -21.22
CA LYS A 135 4.41 6.37 -22.25
C LYS A 135 5.85 6.33 -21.75
N PHE A 136 6.07 5.85 -20.57
CA PHE A 136 7.35 5.65 -19.90
C PHE A 136 7.39 4.22 -19.34
N PRO A 137 8.57 3.66 -19.03
CA PRO A 137 8.64 2.29 -18.56
C PRO A 137 8.14 2.13 -17.12
N ILE A 138 7.35 1.09 -16.89
CA ILE A 138 7.12 0.54 -15.55
C ILE A 138 8.26 -0.44 -15.27
N LEU A 139 8.86 -0.32 -14.07
CA LEU A 139 10.02 -1.09 -13.65
C LEU A 139 9.61 -2.22 -12.68
N GLY A 140 10.42 -3.29 -12.65
CA GLY A 140 10.16 -4.44 -11.79
C GLY A 140 11.27 -5.49 -11.92
N ALA A 141 12.47 -5.19 -11.42
CA ALA A 141 13.66 -6.03 -11.60
C ALA A 141 13.55 -7.41 -10.94
N ASN A 142 12.74 -7.53 -9.89
CA ASN A 142 12.49 -8.78 -9.16
C ASN A 142 11.12 -9.42 -9.45
N ILE A 143 10.38 -8.90 -10.43
CA ILE A 143 9.15 -9.52 -10.93
C ILE A 143 9.49 -10.40 -12.13
N ILE A 144 9.45 -11.72 -11.94
CA ILE A 144 9.94 -12.69 -12.92
C ILE A 144 8.76 -13.41 -13.56
N ASP A 145 8.70 -13.38 -14.88
CA ASP A 145 7.81 -14.24 -15.66
C ASP A 145 8.29 -15.70 -15.56
N THR A 146 7.47 -16.59 -15.02
CA THR A 146 7.87 -17.97 -14.72
C THR A 146 8.02 -18.84 -15.95
N ALA A 147 7.39 -18.47 -17.08
CA ALA A 147 7.48 -19.22 -18.32
C ALA A 147 8.81 -18.94 -19.05
N THR A 148 9.30 -17.71 -18.98
CA THR A 148 10.50 -17.27 -19.69
C THR A 148 11.74 -17.19 -18.80
N GLY A 149 11.57 -17.07 -17.48
CA GLY A 149 12.64 -16.80 -16.52
C GLY A 149 13.23 -15.40 -16.61
N LYS A 150 12.63 -14.50 -17.41
CA LYS A 150 13.04 -13.10 -17.56
C LYS A 150 12.20 -12.21 -16.66
N THR A 151 12.63 -10.97 -16.46
CA THR A 151 11.80 -9.94 -15.79
C THR A 151 10.55 -9.67 -16.61
N HIS A 152 9.40 -9.54 -15.94
CA HIS A 152 8.13 -9.24 -16.59
C HIS A 152 8.10 -7.78 -17.06
N PHE A 153 8.53 -6.87 -16.19
CA PHE A 153 8.74 -5.47 -16.52
C PHE A 153 10.22 -5.17 -16.82
N LYS A 154 10.50 -3.98 -17.32
CA LYS A 154 11.86 -3.51 -17.50
C LYS A 154 12.57 -3.48 -16.15
N PRO A 155 13.79 -4.03 -16.00
CA PRO A 155 14.46 -4.05 -14.70
C PRO A 155 14.97 -2.69 -14.26
N TYR A 156 15.46 -1.89 -15.20
CA TYR A 156 15.98 -0.54 -14.98
C TYR A 156 15.79 0.32 -16.21
N GLU A 157 15.77 1.64 -16.02
CA GLU A 157 15.78 2.65 -17.08
C GLU A 157 17.11 3.38 -17.10
N VAL A 158 17.55 3.77 -18.31
CA VAL A 158 18.74 4.60 -18.53
C VAL A 158 18.30 5.94 -19.08
N LEU A 159 18.55 6.99 -18.33
CA LEU A 159 18.21 8.36 -18.67
C LEU A 159 19.50 9.16 -18.87
N GLU A 160 19.47 10.14 -19.77
CA GLU A 160 20.58 11.06 -19.97
C GLU A 160 20.07 12.51 -19.79
N ARG A 161 20.77 13.27 -18.97
CA ARG A 161 20.47 14.67 -18.70
C ARG A 161 21.77 15.47 -18.68
N ASP A 162 21.88 16.42 -19.60
CA ASP A 162 23.04 17.33 -19.69
C ASP A 162 24.41 16.63 -19.81
N GLY A 163 24.42 15.39 -20.36
CA GLY A 163 25.61 14.55 -20.49
C GLY A 163 25.93 13.73 -19.22
N VAL A 164 24.99 13.65 -18.28
CA VAL A 164 25.03 12.77 -17.10
C VAL A 164 24.18 11.54 -17.40
N LYS A 165 24.76 10.36 -17.28
CA LYS A 165 24.05 9.09 -17.41
C LYS A 165 23.51 8.65 -16.07
N ILE A 166 22.19 8.50 -16.00
CA ILE A 166 21.43 8.15 -14.80
C ILE A 166 20.79 6.78 -15.02
N VAL A 167 20.91 5.89 -14.03
CA VAL A 167 20.19 4.62 -14.05
C VAL A 167 19.21 4.59 -12.89
N VAL A 168 17.96 4.20 -13.21
CA VAL A 168 16.88 3.99 -12.24
C VAL A 168 16.56 2.50 -12.19
N LEU A 169 16.79 1.83 -11.07
CA LEU A 169 16.47 0.41 -10.83
C LEU A 169 15.19 0.31 -10.01
N GLY A 170 14.16 -0.41 -10.51
CA GLY A 170 12.89 -0.59 -9.80
C GLY A 170 12.75 -1.98 -9.20
N MET A 171 12.26 -2.06 -7.95
CA MET A 171 11.93 -3.32 -7.28
C MET A 171 10.70 -3.19 -6.39
N ILE A 172 10.03 -4.31 -6.14
CA ILE A 172 8.87 -4.42 -5.26
C ILE A 172 9.15 -5.38 -4.11
N THR A 173 8.42 -5.23 -3.00
CA THR A 173 8.41 -6.23 -1.93
C THR A 173 8.15 -7.64 -2.47
N PRO A 174 8.92 -8.66 -2.09
CA PRO A 174 8.70 -10.04 -2.53
C PRO A 174 7.57 -10.75 -1.78
N ALA A 175 6.94 -10.11 -0.79
CA ALA A 175 5.94 -10.72 0.08
C ALA A 175 4.53 -10.85 -0.55
N ILE A 176 4.36 -10.47 -1.81
CA ILE A 176 3.11 -10.57 -2.59
C ILE A 176 2.36 -11.90 -2.37
N PRO A 177 3.02 -13.09 -2.44
CA PRO A 177 2.33 -14.37 -2.28
C PRO A 177 1.75 -14.62 -0.89
N VAL A 178 2.13 -13.82 0.12
CA VAL A 178 1.60 -13.93 1.49
C VAL A 178 0.24 -13.24 1.63
N TRP A 179 -0.03 -12.24 0.79
CA TRP A 179 -1.24 -11.42 0.91
C TRP A 179 -2.24 -11.65 -0.21
N LEU A 180 -1.74 -11.85 -1.43
CA LEU A 180 -2.56 -11.83 -2.63
C LEU A 180 -2.82 -13.23 -3.18
N SER A 181 -4.04 -13.44 -3.65
CA SER A 181 -4.43 -14.65 -4.35
C SER A 181 -3.58 -14.87 -5.61
N GLU A 182 -3.12 -16.11 -5.83
CA GLU A 182 -2.23 -16.45 -6.95
C GLU A 182 -2.81 -16.10 -8.33
N ASN A 183 -4.15 -16.12 -8.49
CA ASN A 183 -4.79 -15.74 -9.76
C ASN A 183 -4.53 -14.27 -10.14
N LEU A 184 -4.28 -13.37 -9.19
CA LEU A 184 -3.99 -11.96 -9.45
C LEU A 184 -2.61 -11.75 -10.07
N TRP A 185 -1.65 -12.62 -9.73
CA TRP A 185 -0.27 -12.59 -10.21
C TRP A 185 0.17 -13.87 -10.93
N LYS A 186 -0.79 -14.64 -11.45
CA LYS A 186 -0.54 -15.91 -12.14
C LYS A 186 0.56 -15.78 -13.20
N GLY A 187 1.53 -16.70 -13.16
CA GLY A 187 2.67 -16.71 -14.08
C GLY A 187 3.81 -15.79 -13.68
N LEU A 188 3.73 -15.15 -12.51
CA LEU A 188 4.81 -14.33 -11.97
C LEU A 188 5.44 -14.99 -10.73
N ARG A 189 6.65 -14.56 -10.41
CA ARG A 189 7.38 -14.86 -9.18
C ARG A 189 8.07 -13.58 -8.71
N PHE A 190 8.15 -13.40 -7.40
CA PHE A 190 8.79 -12.24 -6.77
C PHE A 190 10.06 -12.69 -6.08
N ASP A 191 11.22 -12.29 -6.64
CA ASP A 191 12.53 -12.68 -6.14
C ASP A 191 12.99 -11.74 -5.00
N ASP A 192 13.92 -12.22 -4.17
CA ASP A 192 14.52 -11.44 -3.09
C ASP A 192 15.15 -10.14 -3.61
N MET A 193 14.93 -9.03 -2.89
CA MET A 193 15.39 -7.71 -3.32
C MET A 193 16.90 -7.57 -3.28
N GLU A 194 17.58 -8.08 -2.24
CA GLU A 194 19.03 -7.92 -2.10
C GLU A 194 19.78 -8.75 -3.15
N GLU A 195 19.37 -10.00 -3.35
CA GLU A 195 19.95 -10.88 -4.38
C GLU A 195 19.73 -10.29 -5.78
N THR A 196 18.53 -9.76 -6.04
CA THR A 196 18.19 -9.10 -7.30
C THR A 196 19.02 -7.84 -7.51
N ALA A 197 19.13 -6.99 -6.48
CA ALA A 197 19.94 -5.78 -6.56
C ALA A 197 21.41 -6.08 -6.84
N ARG A 198 22.01 -7.07 -6.16
CA ARG A 198 23.41 -7.51 -6.42
C ARG A 198 23.62 -7.93 -7.88
N LYS A 199 22.68 -8.73 -8.42
CA LYS A 199 22.72 -9.17 -9.82
C LYS A 199 22.66 -8.00 -10.78
N TRP A 200 21.67 -7.11 -10.65
CA TRP A 200 21.47 -6.00 -11.59
C TRP A 200 22.52 -4.91 -11.43
N MET A 201 22.98 -4.60 -10.23
CA MET A 201 24.06 -3.63 -10.02
C MET A 201 25.37 -4.05 -10.68
N LYS A 202 25.67 -5.35 -10.71
CA LYS A 202 26.83 -5.85 -11.49
C LYS A 202 26.67 -5.56 -12.98
N ILE A 203 25.51 -5.90 -13.55
CA ILE A 203 25.20 -5.66 -14.97
C ILE A 203 25.23 -4.15 -15.30
N ILE A 204 24.58 -3.33 -14.49
CA ILE A 204 24.52 -1.88 -14.66
C ILE A 204 25.91 -1.26 -14.66
N ARG A 205 26.77 -1.63 -13.72
CA ARG A 205 28.14 -1.10 -13.64
C ARG A 205 29.01 -1.52 -14.82
N GLU A 206 28.91 -2.76 -15.26
CA GLU A 206 29.71 -3.30 -16.37
C GLU A 206 29.24 -2.73 -17.71
N LYS A 207 27.94 -2.68 -17.95
CA LYS A 207 27.33 -2.33 -19.23
C LYS A 207 27.09 -0.84 -19.38
N GLU A 208 26.42 -0.20 -18.39
CA GLU A 208 25.94 1.17 -18.53
C GLU A 208 26.97 2.19 -18.03
N LYS A 209 27.74 1.87 -16.99
CA LYS A 209 28.73 2.76 -16.36
C LYS A 209 28.12 4.12 -15.98
N PRO A 210 27.04 4.14 -15.18
CA PRO A 210 26.29 5.34 -14.87
C PRO A 210 27.10 6.33 -14.01
N ASP A 211 26.75 7.61 -14.13
CA ASP A 211 27.24 8.69 -13.28
C ASP A 211 26.42 8.80 -11.99
N LEU A 212 25.11 8.45 -12.04
CA LEU A 212 24.18 8.46 -10.91
C LEU A 212 23.31 7.20 -10.95
N VAL A 213 23.11 6.56 -9.81
CA VAL A 213 22.23 5.38 -9.67
C VAL A 213 21.16 5.64 -8.62
N ILE A 214 19.90 5.50 -9.02
CA ILE A 214 18.72 5.66 -8.19
C ILE A 214 18.03 4.31 -8.07
N GLY A 215 17.73 3.87 -6.84
CA GLY A 215 16.79 2.78 -6.59
C GLY A 215 15.40 3.37 -6.32
N ILE A 216 14.36 2.85 -6.98
CA ILE A 216 12.97 3.07 -6.60
C ILE A 216 12.41 1.74 -6.11
N PHE A 217 12.20 1.64 -4.79
CA PHE A 217 11.89 0.38 -4.13
C PHE A 217 10.55 0.47 -3.42
N HIS A 218 9.54 -0.22 -3.96
CA HIS A 218 8.25 -0.32 -3.28
C HIS A 218 8.33 -1.38 -2.18
N ALA A 219 9.02 -1.03 -1.11
CA ALA A 219 9.22 -1.78 0.13
C ALA A 219 9.68 -0.81 1.23
N GLY A 220 9.27 -1.06 2.47
CA GLY A 220 9.64 -0.22 3.61
C GLY A 220 11.08 -0.43 4.11
N GLN A 221 11.37 0.17 5.26
CA GLN A 221 12.73 0.29 5.79
C GLN A 221 13.32 -1.01 6.30
N ASP A 222 12.62 -1.63 7.26
CA ASP A 222 13.15 -2.71 8.09
C ASP A 222 12.81 -4.07 7.49
N ALA A 223 13.81 -4.95 7.44
CA ALA A 223 13.61 -6.30 6.98
C ALA A 223 12.67 -7.07 7.94
N LEU A 224 11.42 -7.28 7.50
CA LEU A 224 10.43 -8.10 8.18
C LEU A 224 10.22 -9.40 7.41
N LEU A 225 10.39 -10.55 8.09
CA LEU A 225 10.22 -11.85 7.47
C LEU A 225 8.75 -12.27 7.52
N MET A 226 8.07 -12.24 6.38
CA MET A 226 6.68 -12.65 6.20
C MET A 226 6.57 -14.09 5.72
N GLY A 227 5.61 -14.84 6.30
CA GLY A 227 5.40 -16.27 5.98
C GLY A 227 6.65 -17.13 6.17
N GLY A 228 7.59 -16.70 7.02
CA GLY A 228 8.87 -17.38 7.28
C GLY A 228 9.85 -17.40 6.10
N LYS A 229 9.54 -16.72 4.99
CA LYS A 229 10.31 -16.83 3.73
C LYS A 229 10.64 -15.49 3.09
N TYR A 230 9.71 -14.55 3.06
CA TYR A 230 9.83 -13.32 2.28
C TYR A 230 10.25 -12.15 3.17
N ARG A 231 11.32 -11.44 2.80
CA ARG A 231 11.70 -10.17 3.43
C ARG A 231 10.80 -9.06 2.85
N GLU A 232 9.76 -8.68 3.61
CA GLU A 232 8.79 -7.67 3.17
C GLU A 232 9.45 -6.33 2.93
N ASN A 233 10.14 -5.82 3.92
CA ASN A 233 10.74 -4.49 3.94
C ASN A 233 12.26 -4.60 3.96
N ALA A 234 12.91 -4.34 2.84
CA ALA A 234 14.36 -4.54 2.70
C ALA A 234 15.09 -3.35 2.05
N SER A 235 14.44 -2.20 1.86
CA SER A 235 15.01 -1.09 1.10
C SER A 235 16.29 -0.54 1.71
N VAL A 236 16.31 -0.32 3.03
CA VAL A 236 17.50 0.17 3.74
C VAL A 236 18.59 -0.91 3.82
N GLU A 237 18.20 -2.18 3.94
CA GLU A 237 19.14 -3.30 3.92
C GLU A 237 19.84 -3.42 2.55
N VAL A 238 19.09 -3.31 1.46
CA VAL A 238 19.63 -3.27 0.09
C VAL A 238 20.58 -2.09 -0.09
N ALA A 239 20.18 -0.88 0.32
CA ALA A 239 21.00 0.31 0.23
C ALA A 239 22.33 0.18 1.00
N ARG A 240 22.29 -0.52 2.14
CA ARG A 240 23.48 -0.77 2.98
C ARG A 240 24.39 -1.85 2.41
N ASN A 241 23.81 -2.97 1.98
CA ASN A 241 24.55 -4.19 1.64
C ASN A 241 24.95 -4.28 0.16
N VAL A 242 24.36 -3.47 -0.71
CA VAL A 242 24.63 -3.44 -2.17
C VAL A 242 25.20 -2.08 -2.56
N PRO A 243 26.54 -1.92 -2.59
CA PRO A 243 27.17 -0.65 -2.91
C PRO A 243 26.85 -0.17 -4.33
N GLY A 244 26.77 1.16 -4.50
CA GLY A 244 26.65 1.82 -5.80
C GLY A 244 25.36 2.55 -6.04
N PHE A 245 24.39 2.49 -5.15
CA PHE A 245 23.29 3.43 -5.12
C PHE A 245 23.75 4.77 -4.54
N ASP A 246 23.32 5.86 -5.18
CA ASP A 246 23.49 7.24 -4.69
C ASP A 246 22.23 7.69 -3.91
N ILE A 247 21.05 7.28 -4.41
CA ILE A 247 19.74 7.58 -3.83
C ILE A 247 18.91 6.30 -3.82
N VAL A 248 18.18 6.05 -2.74
CA VAL A 248 17.13 5.03 -2.65
C VAL A 248 15.84 5.70 -2.21
N LEU A 249 14.85 5.64 -3.09
CA LEU A 249 13.49 6.12 -2.90
C LEU A 249 12.64 4.92 -2.46
N MET A 250 11.88 5.08 -1.37
CA MET A 250 11.10 4.02 -0.74
C MET A 250 9.61 4.31 -0.76
N GLY A 251 8.80 3.32 -0.45
CA GLY A 251 7.36 3.41 -0.26
C GLY A 251 6.84 2.21 0.52
N HIS A 252 5.54 1.88 0.39
CA HIS A 252 4.89 0.72 0.96
C HIS A 252 4.51 0.84 2.44
N ASP A 253 5.41 1.26 3.31
CA ASP A 253 5.12 1.40 4.75
C ASP A 253 4.51 2.76 5.13
N HIS A 254 4.30 3.63 4.13
CA HIS A 254 3.73 4.98 4.26
C HIS A 254 4.51 5.86 5.25
N ALA A 255 5.79 5.59 5.45
CA ALA A 255 6.63 6.35 6.35
C ALA A 255 6.96 7.74 5.77
N ARG A 256 7.25 8.70 6.64
CA ARG A 256 7.82 9.98 6.27
C ARG A 256 9.28 9.98 6.68
N GLU A 257 10.17 9.61 5.75
CA GLU A 257 11.57 9.37 6.07
C GLU A 257 12.53 10.18 5.19
N LEU A 258 13.54 10.74 5.80
CA LEU A 258 14.66 11.40 5.14
C LEU A 258 15.93 11.19 5.97
N LYS A 259 16.87 10.42 5.43
CA LYS A 259 18.16 10.18 6.10
C LYS A 259 19.27 9.86 5.11
N LYS A 260 20.51 9.99 5.54
CA LYS A 260 21.69 9.46 4.83
C LYS A 260 22.28 8.30 5.62
N ILE A 261 22.61 7.23 4.94
CA ILE A 261 23.28 6.06 5.55
C ILE A 261 24.62 5.82 4.88
N LYS A 262 25.49 5.03 5.54
CA LYS A 262 26.70 4.50 4.92
C LYS A 262 26.46 3.07 4.47
N ASN A 263 26.84 2.76 3.22
CA ASN A 263 26.87 1.40 2.73
C ASN A 263 28.14 0.66 3.20
N ILE A 264 28.23 -0.64 2.93
CA ILE A 264 29.39 -1.47 3.31
C ILE A 264 30.71 -1.06 2.64
N ALA A 265 30.67 -0.27 1.58
CA ALA A 265 31.86 0.32 0.92
C ALA A 265 32.25 1.69 1.52
N GLY A 266 31.44 2.24 2.43
CA GLY A 266 31.66 3.54 3.06
C GLY A 266 31.04 4.72 2.30
N ASP A 267 30.38 4.50 1.16
CA ASP A 267 29.70 5.56 0.41
C ASP A 267 28.42 6.01 1.10
N SER A 268 28.06 7.28 0.89
CA SER A 268 26.82 7.85 1.42
C SER A 268 25.67 7.59 0.46
N VAL A 269 24.56 7.06 0.97
CA VAL A 269 23.32 6.84 0.23
C VAL A 269 22.23 7.69 0.85
N LEU A 270 21.53 8.50 0.03
CA LEU A 270 20.33 9.24 0.46
C LEU A 270 19.14 8.30 0.43
N ILE A 271 18.38 8.24 1.53
CA ILE A 271 17.14 7.46 1.68
C ILE A 271 15.99 8.42 1.87
N MET A 272 14.91 8.25 1.10
CA MET A 272 13.69 9.07 1.22
C MET A 272 12.44 8.20 1.10
N ASP A 273 11.36 8.63 1.79
CA ASP A 273 10.02 8.06 1.71
C ASP A 273 8.99 9.19 1.86
N PRO A 274 8.09 9.42 0.88
CA PRO A 274 7.17 10.55 0.86
C PRO A 274 5.86 10.31 1.62
N ALA A 275 5.77 9.29 2.44
CA ALA A 275 4.50 8.85 3.03
C ALA A 275 3.49 8.39 1.94
N SER A 276 2.20 8.78 2.05
CA SER A 276 1.18 8.32 1.10
C SER A 276 0.20 9.41 0.69
N LYS A 277 -0.68 9.10 -0.28
CA LYS A 277 -1.80 9.96 -0.74
C LYS A 277 -1.37 11.31 -1.32
N GLY A 278 -0.11 11.44 -1.71
CA GLY A 278 0.43 12.69 -2.25
C GLY A 278 0.38 13.87 -1.28
N ILE A 279 0.40 13.61 0.05
CA ILE A 279 0.47 14.66 1.08
C ILE A 279 1.87 15.26 1.20
N VAL A 280 2.88 14.48 0.83
CA VAL A 280 4.30 14.86 0.81
C VAL A 280 4.90 14.40 -0.52
N VAL A 281 5.91 15.10 -0.98
CA VAL A 281 6.77 14.72 -2.11
C VAL A 281 8.20 14.60 -1.60
N ALA A 282 8.86 13.48 -1.87
CA ALA A 282 10.30 13.37 -1.67
C ALA A 282 11.01 13.98 -2.87
N ASN A 283 12.00 14.83 -2.62
CA ASN A 283 12.76 15.44 -3.69
C ASN A 283 14.23 15.63 -3.33
N ALA A 284 15.12 15.50 -4.31
CA ALA A 284 16.55 15.68 -4.12
C ALA A 284 17.13 16.66 -5.14
N ASP A 285 18.00 17.55 -4.63
CA ASP A 285 18.87 18.39 -5.42
C ASP A 285 20.21 17.69 -5.60
N VAL A 286 20.57 17.42 -6.86
CA VAL A 286 21.83 16.75 -7.21
C VAL A 286 22.70 17.70 -7.99
N THR A 287 23.88 18.02 -7.46
CA THR A 287 24.89 18.83 -8.14
C THR A 287 26.08 17.97 -8.50
N LEU A 288 26.39 17.91 -9.79
CA LEU A 288 27.49 17.10 -10.34
C LEU A 288 28.51 18.03 -10.98
N LYS A 289 29.79 17.83 -10.63
CA LYS A 289 30.90 18.52 -11.27
C LYS A 289 31.59 17.59 -12.26
N LEU A 290 31.59 17.97 -13.53
CA LEU A 290 32.17 17.19 -14.61
C LEU A 290 33.46 17.83 -15.10
N ARG A 291 34.48 17.00 -15.30
CA ARG A 291 35.75 17.38 -15.97
C ARG A 291 36.01 16.44 -17.13
N LYS A 292 36.11 16.97 -18.34
CA LYS A 292 36.24 16.20 -19.59
C LYS A 292 35.15 15.12 -19.73
N GLY A 293 33.89 15.46 -19.38
CA GLY A 293 32.73 14.56 -19.45
C GLY A 293 32.67 13.47 -18.37
N LYS A 294 33.55 13.51 -17.37
CA LYS A 294 33.52 12.56 -16.22
C LYS A 294 33.12 13.28 -14.95
N VAL A 295 32.23 12.69 -14.17
CA VAL A 295 31.87 13.19 -12.84
C VAL A 295 33.07 13.03 -11.91
N ILE A 296 33.50 14.15 -11.29
CA ILE A 296 34.60 14.19 -10.34
C ILE A 296 34.13 14.55 -8.91
N GLU A 297 32.92 15.08 -8.79
CA GLU A 297 32.32 15.42 -7.50
C GLU A 297 30.80 15.30 -7.59
N LYS A 298 30.16 14.76 -6.55
CA LYS A 298 28.70 14.67 -6.38
C LYS A 298 28.30 15.30 -5.07
N HIS A 299 27.28 16.13 -5.10
CA HIS A 299 26.60 16.64 -3.92
C HIS A 299 25.11 16.36 -4.04
N ILE A 300 24.52 15.70 -3.03
CA ILE A 300 23.13 15.24 -3.04
C ILE A 300 22.48 15.66 -1.72
N ASP A 301 21.42 16.46 -1.81
CA ASP A 301 20.62 16.87 -0.67
C ASP A 301 19.14 16.53 -0.92
N GLY A 302 18.51 15.93 0.09
CA GLY A 302 17.10 15.56 0.06
C GLY A 302 16.22 16.53 0.83
N ALA A 303 14.94 16.58 0.45
CA ALA A 303 13.89 17.29 1.17
C ALA A 303 12.56 16.54 1.06
N LEU A 304 11.71 16.70 2.08
CA LEU A 304 10.31 16.28 2.08
C LEU A 304 9.43 17.52 2.08
N THR A 305 8.67 17.72 1.01
CA THR A 305 7.86 18.92 0.78
C THR A 305 6.38 18.63 0.97
N ASP A 306 5.72 19.35 1.88
CA ASP A 306 4.28 19.20 2.14
C ASP A 306 3.45 19.80 1.00
N MET A 307 2.52 19.03 0.45
CA MET A 307 1.69 19.45 -0.68
C MET A 307 0.48 20.28 -0.29
N LYS A 308 0.10 20.32 1.00
CA LYS A 308 -0.96 21.22 1.49
C LYS A 308 -0.68 22.71 1.21
N ASP A 309 0.59 23.08 1.07
CA ASP A 309 1.03 24.45 0.81
C ASP A 309 0.96 24.84 -0.69
N TYR A 310 0.58 23.89 -1.55
CA TYR A 310 0.40 24.09 -2.98
C TYR A 310 -1.07 24.03 -3.35
N ALA A 311 -1.58 25.06 -4.03
CA ALA A 311 -2.89 24.97 -4.67
C ALA A 311 -2.85 23.92 -5.77
N ALA A 312 -3.96 23.22 -6.01
CA ALA A 312 -4.04 22.29 -7.13
C ALA A 312 -3.89 23.04 -8.47
N SER A 313 -3.21 22.44 -9.43
CA SER A 313 -3.00 23.01 -10.75
C SER A 313 -4.33 23.17 -11.49
N GLU A 314 -4.68 24.41 -11.89
CA GLU A 314 -5.90 24.69 -12.66
C GLU A 314 -5.90 23.95 -14.02
N ASP A 315 -4.76 23.93 -14.70
CA ASP A 315 -4.62 23.23 -15.98
C ASP A 315 -4.87 21.73 -15.84
N PHE A 316 -4.34 21.10 -14.78
CA PHE A 316 -4.61 19.72 -14.45
C PHE A 316 -6.10 19.48 -14.22
N MET A 317 -6.72 20.28 -13.34
CA MET A 317 -8.13 20.14 -13.00
C MET A 317 -9.04 20.35 -14.21
N LYS A 318 -8.72 21.28 -15.08
CA LYS A 318 -9.46 21.53 -16.32
C LYS A 318 -9.29 20.37 -17.32
N HIS A 319 -8.07 19.84 -17.45
CA HIS A 319 -7.78 18.75 -18.39
C HIS A 319 -8.52 17.47 -18.01
N PHE A 320 -8.53 17.12 -16.73
CA PHE A 320 -9.16 15.90 -16.22
C PHE A 320 -10.57 16.09 -15.64
N ALA A 321 -11.23 17.22 -15.92
CA ALA A 321 -12.59 17.47 -15.45
C ALA A 321 -13.63 16.43 -15.94
N PRO A 322 -13.57 15.91 -17.18
CA PRO A 322 -14.50 14.86 -17.62
C PRO A 322 -14.39 13.58 -16.78
N GLN A 323 -13.17 13.15 -16.48
CA GLN A 323 -12.90 11.95 -15.69
C GLN A 323 -13.31 12.15 -14.22
N PHE A 324 -13.05 13.33 -13.66
CA PHE A 324 -13.54 13.70 -12.33
C PHE A 324 -15.05 13.57 -12.23
N ASN A 325 -15.79 14.14 -13.21
CA ASN A 325 -17.25 14.11 -13.21
C ASN A 325 -17.79 12.69 -13.37
N ALA A 326 -17.18 11.85 -14.22
CA ALA A 326 -17.58 10.45 -14.38
C ALA A 326 -17.44 9.66 -13.05
N VAL A 327 -16.36 9.87 -12.32
CA VAL A 327 -16.18 9.26 -11.00
C VAL A 327 -17.16 9.83 -9.98
N GLN A 328 -17.41 11.15 -10.01
CA GLN A 328 -18.39 11.80 -9.13
C GLN A 328 -19.80 11.24 -9.34
N ASP A 329 -20.21 11.04 -10.60
CA ASP A 329 -21.50 10.43 -10.95
C ASP A 329 -21.57 8.98 -10.44
N PHE A 330 -20.50 8.20 -10.62
CA PHE A 330 -20.42 6.83 -10.15
C PHE A 330 -20.58 6.72 -8.64
N VAL A 331 -19.81 7.49 -7.86
CA VAL A 331 -19.84 7.41 -6.38
C VAL A 331 -21.13 7.99 -5.79
N SER A 332 -21.80 8.87 -6.52
CA SER A 332 -23.08 9.49 -6.11
C SER A 332 -24.30 8.64 -6.45
N LYS A 333 -24.12 7.51 -7.15
CA LYS A 333 -25.22 6.59 -7.45
C LYS A 333 -25.79 6.02 -6.17
N LYS A 334 -27.12 6.26 -5.95
CA LYS A 334 -27.85 5.62 -4.85
C LYS A 334 -28.02 4.12 -5.13
N ILE A 335 -27.71 3.28 -4.16
CA ILE A 335 -27.80 1.81 -4.24
C ILE A 335 -28.81 1.21 -3.28
N GLY A 336 -29.35 1.98 -2.34
CA GLY A 336 -30.34 1.52 -1.39
C GLY A 336 -30.54 2.51 -0.24
N SER A 337 -31.01 2.00 0.91
CA SER A 337 -31.17 2.80 2.14
C SER A 337 -31.00 1.94 3.37
N PHE A 338 -30.52 2.57 4.46
CA PHE A 338 -30.45 1.99 5.80
C PHE A 338 -31.52 2.62 6.71
N THR A 339 -32.18 1.78 7.53
CA THR A 339 -33.16 2.23 8.51
C THR A 339 -32.51 2.85 9.75
N GLU A 340 -31.25 2.53 10.02
CA GLU A 340 -30.45 3.02 11.14
C GLU A 340 -29.04 3.36 10.71
N THR A 341 -28.39 4.30 11.43
CA THR A 341 -26.97 4.63 11.26
C THR A 341 -26.10 3.48 11.77
N ILE A 342 -25.07 3.11 11.02
CA ILE A 342 -24.06 2.12 11.42
C ILE A 342 -22.69 2.77 11.56
N SER A 343 -21.91 2.31 12.54
CA SER A 343 -20.57 2.82 12.82
C SER A 343 -19.61 1.69 13.16
N THR A 344 -18.33 1.87 12.82
CA THR A 344 -17.25 0.93 13.19
C THR A 344 -16.91 0.98 14.68
N ARG A 345 -17.19 2.09 15.37
CA ARG A 345 -16.77 2.29 16.77
C ARG A 345 -17.25 1.19 17.70
N PRO A 346 -18.53 0.75 17.68
CA PRO A 346 -19.00 -0.35 18.53
C PRO A 346 -18.32 -1.69 18.26
N ALA A 347 -17.83 -1.92 17.03
CA ALA A 347 -17.22 -3.20 16.64
C ALA A 347 -15.96 -3.54 17.44
N TYR A 348 -15.32 -2.57 18.08
CA TYR A 348 -14.16 -2.82 18.94
C TYR A 348 -14.54 -3.31 20.34
N PHE A 349 -15.82 -3.24 20.71
CA PHE A 349 -16.33 -3.51 22.06
C PHE A 349 -17.37 -4.62 22.12
N GLY A 350 -17.79 -5.16 20.96
CA GLY A 350 -18.80 -6.22 20.90
C GLY A 350 -19.33 -6.45 19.48
N SER A 351 -20.34 -7.31 19.38
CA SER A 351 -21.16 -7.48 18.17
C SER A 351 -21.77 -6.13 17.77
N SER A 352 -21.70 -5.77 16.51
CA SER A 352 -22.17 -4.47 16.02
C SER A 352 -22.78 -4.55 14.62
N ALA A 353 -23.79 -3.71 14.35
CA ALA A 353 -24.49 -3.69 13.07
C ALA A 353 -23.53 -3.50 11.87
N PHE A 354 -22.41 -2.78 12.05
CA PHE A 354 -21.44 -2.55 10.97
C PHE A 354 -20.74 -3.84 10.53
N ILE A 355 -20.15 -4.58 11.47
CA ILE A 355 -19.39 -5.80 11.14
C ILE A 355 -20.34 -6.96 10.85
N ASP A 356 -21.49 -7.01 11.52
CA ASP A 356 -22.45 -8.09 11.37
C ASP A 356 -23.16 -8.03 10.00
N LEU A 357 -23.30 -6.84 9.39
CA LEU A 357 -23.73 -6.73 7.98
C LEU A 357 -22.74 -7.42 7.03
N ILE A 358 -21.43 -7.29 7.26
CA ILE A 358 -20.40 -7.96 6.48
C ILE A 358 -20.47 -9.48 6.71
N HIS A 359 -20.63 -9.92 7.96
CA HIS A 359 -20.82 -11.35 8.28
C HIS A 359 -22.03 -11.95 7.59
N LEU A 360 -23.18 -11.29 7.64
CA LEU A 360 -24.41 -11.74 6.99
C LEU A 360 -24.24 -11.90 5.49
N LEU A 361 -23.59 -10.91 4.84
CA LEU A 361 -23.29 -10.97 3.42
C LEU A 361 -22.37 -12.16 3.10
N GLN A 362 -21.28 -12.35 3.85
CA GLN A 362 -20.36 -13.44 3.63
C GLN A 362 -21.05 -14.81 3.74
N LEU A 363 -21.92 -14.98 4.75
CA LEU A 363 -22.70 -16.21 4.93
C LEU A 363 -23.73 -16.41 3.80
N GLU A 364 -24.44 -15.35 3.36
CA GLU A 364 -25.44 -15.44 2.27
C GLU A 364 -24.78 -15.82 0.93
N ILE A 365 -23.63 -15.22 0.59
CA ILE A 365 -22.95 -15.51 -0.69
C ILE A 365 -22.36 -16.92 -0.71
N THR A 366 -21.74 -17.33 0.39
CA THR A 366 -20.93 -18.56 0.43
C THR A 366 -21.70 -19.79 0.90
N ASN A 367 -22.84 -19.59 1.54
CA ASN A 367 -23.55 -20.64 2.30
C ASN A 367 -22.58 -21.38 3.24
N ALA A 368 -21.71 -20.61 3.90
CA ALA A 368 -20.76 -21.13 4.87
C ALA A 368 -21.41 -21.32 6.25
N ASP A 369 -20.82 -22.18 7.08
CA ASP A 369 -21.28 -22.42 8.45
C ASP A 369 -20.89 -21.26 9.39
N ILE A 370 -19.72 -20.67 9.14
CA ILE A 370 -19.09 -19.63 10.00
C ILE A 370 -18.52 -18.53 9.10
N SER A 371 -18.54 -17.31 9.58
CA SER A 371 -17.90 -16.15 8.95
C SER A 371 -16.87 -15.53 9.88
N LEU A 372 -15.69 -15.17 9.38
CA LEU A 372 -14.67 -14.38 10.07
C LEU A 372 -14.51 -13.04 9.34
N ALA A 373 -14.53 -11.93 10.08
CA ALA A 373 -14.34 -10.59 9.54
C ALA A 373 -13.84 -9.61 10.61
N ALA A 374 -13.06 -8.62 10.17
CA ALA A 374 -12.53 -7.52 10.98
C ALA A 374 -13.03 -6.17 10.47
N PRO A 375 -13.14 -5.12 11.34
CA PRO A 375 -13.43 -3.75 10.91
C PRO A 375 -12.21 -3.18 10.18
N LEU A 376 -12.32 -3.05 8.84
CA LEU A 376 -11.21 -2.59 7.97
C LEU A 376 -11.03 -1.07 8.03
N SER A 377 -12.12 -0.32 8.25
CA SER A 377 -12.10 1.12 8.54
C SER A 377 -12.03 1.36 10.05
N TYR A 378 -11.26 2.37 10.47
CA TYR A 378 -11.03 2.64 11.90
C TYR A 378 -12.21 3.38 12.54
N ASP A 379 -12.55 4.54 12.00
CA ASP A 379 -13.60 5.42 12.50
C ASP A 379 -14.41 5.90 11.30
N THR A 380 -15.48 5.17 11.03
CA THR A 380 -16.37 5.46 9.91
C THR A 380 -17.82 5.26 10.32
N GLU A 381 -18.70 6.02 9.69
CA GLU A 381 -20.13 5.99 9.92
C GLU A 381 -20.86 6.05 8.57
N ILE A 382 -21.93 5.27 8.43
CA ILE A 382 -22.88 5.37 7.33
C ILE A 382 -24.23 5.71 7.92
N ASN A 383 -24.73 6.88 7.55
CA ASN A 383 -25.95 7.42 8.16
C ASN A 383 -27.21 6.68 7.70
N LYS A 384 -28.22 6.68 8.57
CA LYS A 384 -29.59 6.34 8.24
C LYS A 384 -30.06 7.13 7.02
N GLY A 385 -30.80 6.49 6.12
CA GLY A 385 -31.31 7.09 4.89
C GLY A 385 -30.65 6.50 3.63
N ASP A 386 -30.48 7.32 2.61
CA ASP A 386 -29.94 6.87 1.33
C ASP A 386 -28.49 6.41 1.44
N VAL A 387 -28.19 5.27 0.83
CA VAL A 387 -26.86 4.66 0.76
C VAL A 387 -26.36 4.77 -0.68
N PHE A 388 -25.12 5.21 -0.82
CA PHE A 388 -24.48 5.48 -2.09
C PHE A 388 -23.31 4.55 -2.35
N VAL A 389 -22.83 4.49 -3.58
CA VAL A 389 -21.62 3.72 -3.93
C VAL A 389 -20.42 4.14 -3.08
N SER A 390 -20.24 5.45 -2.80
CA SER A 390 -19.17 5.95 -1.92
C SER A 390 -19.16 5.30 -0.53
N ASP A 391 -20.34 4.99 0.03
CA ASP A 391 -20.45 4.41 1.37
C ASP A 391 -19.87 2.98 1.42
N MET A 392 -19.81 2.30 0.27
CA MET A 392 -19.24 0.96 0.19
C MET A 392 -17.72 0.95 0.36
N PHE A 393 -17.04 2.03 0.01
CA PHE A 393 -15.61 2.22 0.27
C PHE A 393 -15.33 2.47 1.75
N ASN A 394 -16.31 3.00 2.48
CA ASN A 394 -16.28 3.11 3.94
C ASN A 394 -16.56 1.76 4.60
N LEU A 395 -17.56 1.02 4.11
CA LEU A 395 -17.96 -0.27 4.67
C LEU A 395 -16.88 -1.34 4.45
N TYR A 396 -16.29 -1.36 3.24
CA TYR A 396 -15.25 -2.33 2.89
C TYR A 396 -14.12 -1.68 2.09
N LYS A 397 -13.00 -1.41 2.76
CA LYS A 397 -11.92 -0.56 2.24
C LYS A 397 -11.07 -1.20 1.15
N TYR A 398 -10.81 -2.52 1.21
CA TYR A 398 -9.85 -3.23 0.34
C TYR A 398 -10.55 -4.08 -0.73
N GLU A 399 -9.87 -4.36 -1.86
CA GLU A 399 -10.37 -5.18 -2.96
C GLU A 399 -10.17 -6.69 -2.72
N ASN A 400 -10.46 -7.18 -1.51
CA ASN A 400 -10.33 -8.59 -1.18
C ASN A 400 -11.44 -9.43 -1.83
N MET A 401 -11.05 -10.60 -2.39
CA MET A 401 -12.01 -11.65 -2.75
C MET A 401 -12.58 -12.30 -1.51
N LEU A 402 -13.75 -12.92 -1.62
CA LEU A 402 -14.33 -13.72 -0.55
C LEU A 402 -13.97 -15.20 -0.79
N TYR A 403 -13.36 -15.81 0.20
CA TYR A 403 -13.06 -17.24 0.22
C TYR A 403 -14.05 -18.01 1.11
N THR A 404 -14.30 -19.26 0.73
CA THR A 404 -14.79 -20.30 1.65
C THR A 404 -13.69 -21.30 1.86
N MET A 405 -13.28 -21.49 3.11
CA MET A 405 -12.21 -22.41 3.47
C MET A 405 -12.72 -23.55 4.36
N LYS A 406 -12.04 -24.69 4.30
CA LYS A 406 -12.30 -25.85 5.14
C LYS A 406 -11.41 -25.79 6.38
N LEU A 407 -11.99 -25.48 7.54
CA LEU A 407 -11.28 -25.38 8.81
C LEU A 407 -11.96 -26.30 9.85
N SER A 408 -11.17 -26.92 10.74
CA SER A 408 -11.72 -27.63 11.90
C SER A 408 -12.23 -26.63 12.96
N GLY A 409 -13.13 -27.08 13.83
CA GLY A 409 -13.58 -26.26 14.96
C GLY A 409 -12.43 -25.79 15.84
N LYS A 410 -11.41 -26.63 16.02
CA LYS A 410 -10.20 -26.25 16.75
C LYS A 410 -9.45 -25.11 16.05
N GLU A 411 -9.25 -25.21 14.73
CA GLU A 411 -8.57 -24.16 13.94
C GLU A 411 -9.36 -22.85 13.99
N VAL A 412 -10.69 -22.89 13.93
CA VAL A 412 -11.55 -21.69 14.11
C VAL A 412 -11.35 -21.06 15.48
N LYS A 413 -11.39 -21.87 16.55
CA LYS A 413 -11.17 -21.39 17.92
C LYS A 413 -9.79 -20.77 18.06
N ASP A 414 -8.75 -21.44 17.59
CA ASP A 414 -7.37 -21.00 17.74
C ASP A 414 -7.08 -19.71 16.92
N ALA A 415 -7.70 -19.57 15.74
CA ALA A 415 -7.65 -18.32 14.97
C ALA A 415 -8.30 -17.15 15.72
N LEU A 416 -9.46 -17.39 16.34
CA LEU A 416 -10.13 -16.40 17.20
C LEU A 416 -9.30 -16.08 18.44
N GLU A 417 -8.71 -17.07 19.11
CA GLU A 417 -7.80 -16.85 20.24
C GLU A 417 -6.65 -15.90 19.86
N MET A 418 -6.04 -16.10 18.70
CA MET A 418 -5.00 -15.19 18.23
C MET A 418 -5.54 -13.80 17.91
N SER A 419 -6.70 -13.69 17.25
CA SER A 419 -7.34 -12.40 16.98
C SER A 419 -7.55 -11.60 18.27
N TYR A 420 -8.21 -12.20 19.25
CA TYR A 420 -8.50 -11.53 20.53
C TYR A 420 -7.24 -11.31 21.39
N ASN A 421 -6.17 -12.10 21.20
CA ASN A 421 -4.87 -11.83 21.83
C ASN A 421 -4.16 -10.61 21.24
N LEU A 422 -4.40 -10.28 19.96
CA LEU A 422 -3.91 -9.05 19.33
C LEU A 422 -4.77 -7.83 19.71
N TRP A 423 -6.02 -8.05 20.06
CA TRP A 423 -7.04 -7.03 20.25
C TRP A 423 -7.17 -6.61 21.72
N THR A 424 -7.30 -7.60 22.65
CA THR A 424 -7.69 -7.37 24.03
C THR A 424 -6.58 -7.59 25.03
N ASN A 425 -6.60 -6.79 26.09
CA ASN A 425 -5.74 -6.98 27.25
C ASN A 425 -6.12 -8.27 28.02
N GLN A 426 -5.25 -8.71 28.92
CA GLN A 426 -5.63 -9.61 30.02
C GLN A 426 -5.91 -8.74 31.24
N MET A 427 -7.20 -8.53 31.54
CA MET A 427 -7.61 -7.71 32.67
C MET A 427 -7.37 -8.41 34.01
N LYS A 428 -6.91 -7.67 35.00
CA LYS A 428 -6.74 -8.11 36.39
C LYS A 428 -7.73 -7.43 37.32
N SER A 429 -8.35 -6.35 36.87
CA SER A 429 -9.38 -5.59 37.57
C SER A 429 -10.25 -4.82 36.58
N ALA A 430 -11.37 -4.29 37.03
CA ALA A 430 -12.24 -3.40 36.25
C ALA A 430 -11.56 -2.06 35.86
N ASP A 431 -10.46 -1.71 36.51
CA ASP A 431 -9.71 -0.47 36.25
C ASP A 431 -8.75 -0.61 35.08
N ASP A 432 -8.46 -1.84 34.63
CA ASP A 432 -7.60 -2.08 33.48
C ASP A 432 -8.30 -1.69 32.15
N HIS A 433 -7.50 -1.39 31.13
CA HIS A 433 -8.03 -1.26 29.77
C HIS A 433 -8.49 -2.61 29.24
N LEU A 434 -9.63 -2.61 28.53
CA LEU A 434 -10.11 -3.77 27.77
C LEU A 434 -9.22 -4.03 26.56
N LEU A 435 -8.84 -2.97 25.86
CA LEU A 435 -8.09 -3.02 24.61
C LEU A 435 -6.58 -2.90 24.83
N LEU A 436 -5.80 -3.46 23.91
CA LEU A 436 -4.34 -3.31 23.92
C LEU A 436 -3.93 -2.00 23.26
N PHE A 437 -3.44 -1.07 24.08
CA PHE A 437 -2.89 0.20 23.64
C PHE A 437 -1.36 0.19 23.59
N ARG A 438 -0.78 1.05 22.74
CA ARG A 438 0.67 1.28 22.70
C ARG A 438 1.14 1.93 23.99
N LYS A 439 2.26 1.45 24.55
CA LYS A 439 2.85 1.98 25.80
C LYS A 439 3.27 3.44 25.68
N GLN A 440 3.74 3.86 24.50
CA GLN A 440 4.25 5.21 24.24
C GLN A 440 3.27 6.02 23.37
N ARG A 441 1.97 5.84 23.54
CA ARG A 441 1.02 6.70 22.86
C ARG A 441 1.06 8.12 23.44
N ARG A 442 0.77 9.10 22.58
CA ARG A 442 0.55 10.48 23.01
C ARG A 442 -0.66 10.53 23.94
N GLU A 443 -0.53 11.20 25.11
CA GLU A 443 -1.65 11.39 26.01
C GLU A 443 -2.81 12.09 25.28
N GLY A 444 -4.04 11.56 25.42
CA GLY A 444 -5.21 12.07 24.71
C GLY A 444 -5.28 11.75 23.22
N ALA A 445 -4.39 10.89 22.69
CA ALA A 445 -4.48 10.48 21.30
C ALA A 445 -5.75 9.66 21.03
N THR A 446 -6.52 10.09 20.02
CA THR A 446 -7.80 9.51 19.59
C THR A 446 -7.70 9.06 18.14
N ASP A 447 -6.81 8.12 17.86
CA ASP A 447 -6.56 7.63 16.51
C ASP A 447 -6.24 6.12 16.49
N ARG A 448 -6.27 5.52 15.29
CA ARG A 448 -5.90 4.11 15.06
C ARG A 448 -4.50 3.77 15.60
N ALA A 449 -3.57 4.72 15.58
CA ALA A 449 -2.22 4.52 16.06
C ALA A 449 -2.14 4.29 17.58
N SER A 450 -3.23 4.55 18.32
CA SER A 450 -3.34 4.22 19.75
C SER A 450 -3.39 2.71 20.01
N PHE A 451 -3.85 1.88 19.06
CA PHE A 451 -3.81 0.42 19.20
C PHE A 451 -2.38 -0.11 19.17
N GLN A 452 -2.12 -1.15 19.96
CA GLN A 452 -0.84 -1.86 19.93
C GLN A 452 -0.64 -2.62 18.61
N ASN A 453 -1.71 -3.23 18.09
CA ASN A 453 -1.72 -4.02 16.86
C ASN A 453 -2.71 -3.41 15.85
N PHE A 454 -2.60 -3.80 14.60
CA PHE A 454 -3.48 -3.32 13.53
C PHE A 454 -4.90 -3.88 13.67
N SER A 455 -5.90 -2.99 13.73
CA SER A 455 -7.31 -3.35 13.93
C SER A 455 -7.93 -4.18 12.80
N PHE A 456 -7.34 -4.17 11.61
CA PHE A 456 -7.76 -5.04 10.51
C PHE A 456 -7.43 -6.54 10.75
N ASN A 457 -6.77 -6.86 11.88
CA ASN A 457 -6.55 -8.22 12.36
C ASN A 457 -7.44 -8.57 13.56
N PHE A 458 -8.45 -7.73 13.89
CA PHE A 458 -9.37 -7.97 14.98
C PHE A 458 -10.63 -8.70 14.44
N ASP A 459 -10.44 -9.93 13.97
CA ASP A 459 -11.53 -10.73 13.45
C ASP A 459 -12.46 -11.17 14.58
N SER A 460 -13.74 -10.94 14.39
CA SER A 460 -14.84 -11.59 15.11
C SER A 460 -15.46 -12.70 14.25
N ALA A 461 -16.41 -13.45 14.80
CA ALA A 461 -17.09 -14.51 14.08
C ALA A 461 -18.60 -14.37 14.14
N ALA A 462 -19.28 -14.81 13.08
CA ALA A 462 -20.70 -15.10 13.06
C ALA A 462 -20.95 -16.56 12.61
N GLY A 463 -22.14 -17.08 12.90
CA GLY A 463 -22.50 -18.49 12.70
C GLY A 463 -22.24 -19.36 13.94
N ILE A 464 -21.62 -18.81 14.98
CA ILE A 464 -21.38 -19.45 16.27
C ILE A 464 -21.73 -18.50 17.42
N ILE A 465 -22.13 -19.07 18.55
CA ILE A 465 -22.33 -18.34 19.82
C ILE A 465 -21.11 -18.55 20.70
N TYR A 466 -20.44 -17.47 21.14
CA TYR A 466 -19.25 -17.59 21.97
C TYR A 466 -19.05 -16.42 22.93
N THR A 467 -18.19 -16.61 23.91
CA THR A 467 -17.75 -15.58 24.85
C THR A 467 -16.25 -15.41 24.81
N VAL A 468 -15.81 -14.20 25.11
CA VAL A 468 -14.39 -13.82 25.21
C VAL A 468 -14.12 -13.40 26.65
N ASP A 469 -13.49 -14.27 27.44
CA ASP A 469 -13.13 -14.00 28.83
C ASP A 469 -11.81 -13.23 28.90
N VAL A 470 -11.91 -11.93 29.15
CA VAL A 470 -10.76 -11.02 29.17
C VAL A 470 -9.86 -11.18 30.41
N THR A 471 -10.30 -11.96 31.39
CA THR A 471 -9.47 -12.28 32.59
C THR A 471 -8.46 -13.38 32.31
N LYS A 472 -8.72 -14.19 31.25
CA LYS A 472 -7.92 -15.35 30.90
C LYS A 472 -6.62 -14.97 30.16
N PRO A 473 -5.59 -15.79 30.28
CA PRO A 473 -4.37 -15.63 29.52
C PRO A 473 -4.59 -15.89 28.02
N LYS A 474 -3.59 -15.58 27.22
CA LYS A 474 -3.57 -15.85 25.79
C LYS A 474 -3.81 -17.33 25.51
N GLY A 475 -4.71 -17.64 24.58
CA GLY A 475 -5.07 -18.99 24.17
C GLY A 475 -6.19 -19.64 24.99
N GLU A 476 -6.71 -18.95 26.01
CA GLU A 476 -7.77 -19.47 26.91
C GLU A 476 -8.98 -18.52 27.01
N LYS A 477 -9.04 -17.47 26.17
CA LYS A 477 -10.09 -16.44 26.24
C LYS A 477 -11.43 -16.91 25.64
N ILE A 478 -11.40 -17.79 24.63
CA ILE A 478 -12.57 -18.13 23.81
C ILE A 478 -13.26 -19.37 24.34
N THR A 479 -14.56 -19.24 24.63
CA THR A 479 -15.48 -20.36 24.88
C THR A 479 -16.57 -20.34 23.84
N ILE A 480 -16.57 -21.33 22.91
CA ILE A 480 -17.64 -21.51 21.91
C ILE A 480 -18.73 -22.36 22.56
N ILE A 481 -19.94 -21.80 22.58
CA ILE A 481 -21.10 -22.40 23.26
C ILE A 481 -21.86 -23.33 22.31
N SER A 482 -22.15 -22.88 21.09
CA SER A 482 -22.91 -23.60 20.08
C SER A 482 -22.73 -22.97 18.71
N MET A 483 -23.26 -23.61 17.68
CA MET A 483 -23.58 -22.94 16.42
C MET A 483 -24.70 -21.91 16.64
N ALA A 484 -24.87 -20.94 15.74
CA ALA A 484 -25.90 -19.90 15.86
C ALA A 484 -27.35 -20.45 15.80
N ASP A 485 -27.55 -21.59 15.13
CA ASP A 485 -28.83 -22.30 15.07
C ASP A 485 -29.14 -23.15 16.33
N GLY A 486 -28.27 -23.14 17.34
CA GLY A 486 -28.38 -23.91 18.58
C GLY A 486 -27.82 -25.32 18.49
N THR A 487 -27.37 -25.79 17.34
CA THR A 487 -26.72 -27.10 17.22
C THR A 487 -25.35 -27.13 17.93
N PRO A 488 -24.89 -28.31 18.42
CA PRO A 488 -23.62 -28.40 19.11
C PRO A 488 -22.44 -28.06 18.20
N PHE A 489 -21.51 -27.22 18.70
CA PHE A 489 -20.23 -27.00 18.07
C PHE A 489 -19.25 -28.13 18.45
N SER A 490 -18.46 -28.60 17.48
CA SER A 490 -17.45 -29.65 17.70
C SER A 490 -16.06 -29.18 17.25
N MET A 491 -15.06 -29.39 18.09
CA MET A 491 -13.67 -29.02 17.80
C MET A 491 -13.09 -29.83 16.62
N ASP A 492 -13.53 -31.06 16.45
CA ASP A 492 -13.00 -31.99 15.45
C ASP A 492 -13.75 -31.94 14.10
N LYS A 493 -14.96 -31.35 14.08
CA LYS A 493 -15.75 -31.20 12.86
C LYS A 493 -15.11 -30.17 11.93
N MET A 494 -15.10 -30.49 10.63
CA MET A 494 -14.72 -29.54 9.59
C MET A 494 -15.91 -28.66 9.21
N TYR A 495 -15.70 -27.37 9.22
CA TYR A 495 -16.68 -26.35 8.87
C TYR A 495 -16.27 -25.62 7.58
N LYS A 496 -17.26 -25.11 6.84
CA LYS A 496 -17.07 -24.14 5.79
C LYS A 496 -16.98 -22.76 6.44
N VAL A 497 -15.86 -22.10 6.32
CA VAL A 497 -15.60 -20.79 6.94
C VAL A 497 -15.42 -19.74 5.85
N ALA A 498 -16.27 -18.73 5.86
CA ALA A 498 -16.18 -17.57 4.99
C ALA A 498 -15.22 -16.52 5.58
N LEU A 499 -14.28 -16.04 4.78
CA LEU A 499 -13.31 -15.02 5.16
C LEU A 499 -12.72 -14.36 3.91
N ASN A 500 -12.09 -13.20 4.05
CA ASN A 500 -11.49 -12.53 2.91
C ASN A 500 -10.17 -13.20 2.44
N SER A 501 -9.79 -12.92 1.19
CA SER A 501 -8.59 -13.51 0.58
C SER A 501 -7.30 -13.15 1.30
N TYR A 502 -7.18 -11.96 1.88
CA TYR A 502 -6.02 -11.58 2.69
C TYR A 502 -5.84 -12.56 3.86
N ARG A 503 -6.92 -12.82 4.61
CA ARG A 503 -6.90 -13.78 5.73
C ARG A 503 -6.64 -15.20 5.24
N GLY A 504 -7.32 -15.61 4.17
CA GLY A 504 -7.20 -16.95 3.60
C GLY A 504 -5.82 -17.28 3.04
N ASN A 505 -5.06 -16.28 2.62
CA ASN A 505 -3.68 -16.44 2.16
C ASN A 505 -2.64 -16.35 3.30
N GLY A 506 -3.07 -16.20 4.56
CA GLY A 506 -2.18 -16.16 5.72
C GLY A 506 -1.91 -14.76 6.28
N GLY A 507 -2.49 -13.71 5.66
CA GLY A 507 -2.34 -12.33 6.11
C GLY A 507 -2.76 -12.14 7.58
N GLY A 508 -1.98 -11.38 8.35
CA GLY A 508 -2.17 -11.18 9.79
C GLY A 508 -1.95 -12.43 10.65
N GLU A 509 -1.50 -13.53 10.05
CA GLU A 509 -1.02 -14.75 10.70
C GLU A 509 -2.05 -15.51 11.57
N LEU A 510 -3.35 -15.15 11.51
CA LEU A 510 -4.38 -15.80 12.34
C LEU A 510 -4.55 -17.28 11.98
N LEU A 511 -4.47 -17.62 10.69
CA LEU A 511 -4.57 -19.01 10.25
C LEU A 511 -3.25 -19.77 10.40
N THR A 512 -2.11 -19.10 10.19
CA THR A 512 -0.80 -19.75 10.24
C THR A 512 -0.29 -19.89 11.66
N LYS A 513 0.05 -18.79 12.34
CA LYS A 513 0.54 -18.84 13.73
C LYS A 513 -0.58 -19.08 14.73
N GLY A 514 -1.80 -18.57 14.47
CA GLY A 514 -2.94 -18.76 15.36
C GLY A 514 -3.47 -20.20 15.30
N ALA A 515 -4.01 -20.61 14.16
CA ALA A 515 -4.60 -21.93 13.97
C ALA A 515 -3.56 -23.04 13.71
N GLY A 516 -2.29 -22.68 13.52
CA GLY A 516 -1.20 -23.64 13.30
C GLY A 516 -1.19 -24.30 11.91
N ILE A 517 -1.88 -23.73 10.92
CA ILE A 517 -1.93 -24.25 9.56
C ILE A 517 -0.66 -23.82 8.81
N PRO A 518 0.13 -24.76 8.27
CA PRO A 518 1.29 -24.41 7.44
C PRO A 518 0.91 -23.52 6.25
N GLN A 519 1.74 -22.53 5.94
CA GLN A 519 1.50 -21.54 4.87
C GLN A 519 1.20 -22.23 3.51
N ASP A 520 1.90 -23.28 3.19
CA ASP A 520 1.76 -24.05 1.94
C ASP A 520 0.48 -24.91 1.89
N GLU A 521 -0.16 -25.18 3.03
CA GLU A 521 -1.44 -25.90 3.08
C GLU A 521 -2.65 -24.99 2.88
N LEU A 522 -2.54 -23.67 3.13
CA LEU A 522 -3.68 -22.74 3.09
C LEU A 522 -4.42 -22.81 1.76
N LYS A 523 -3.69 -22.84 0.64
CA LYS A 523 -4.26 -22.93 -0.70
C LYS A 523 -5.13 -24.19 -0.88
N GLY A 524 -4.71 -25.32 -0.32
CA GLY A 524 -5.45 -26.58 -0.38
C GLY A 524 -6.74 -26.58 0.47
N ARG A 525 -6.89 -25.61 1.38
CA ARG A 525 -8.09 -25.47 2.22
C ARG A 525 -9.19 -24.61 1.57
N ILE A 526 -8.89 -23.89 0.47
CA ILE A 526 -9.85 -23.02 -0.24
C ILE A 526 -10.81 -23.92 -1.03
N LEU A 527 -12.10 -23.84 -0.71
CA LEU A 527 -13.18 -24.56 -1.39
C LEU A 527 -13.80 -23.71 -2.51
N PHE A 528 -13.83 -22.39 -2.31
CA PHE A 528 -14.44 -21.43 -3.23
C PHE A 528 -13.75 -20.06 -3.09
N SER A 529 -13.67 -19.33 -4.20
CA SER A 529 -13.26 -17.92 -4.26
C SER A 529 -14.22 -17.18 -5.19
N THR A 530 -14.65 -15.99 -4.79
CA THR A 530 -15.39 -15.11 -5.68
C THR A 530 -14.51 -14.62 -6.84
N ASP A 531 -15.15 -14.19 -7.92
CA ASP A 531 -14.52 -13.60 -9.12
C ASP A 531 -14.40 -12.06 -9.05
N LYS A 532 -15.12 -11.45 -8.12
CA LYS A 532 -15.10 -10.02 -7.81
C LYS A 532 -14.78 -9.80 -6.33
N ASP A 533 -14.36 -8.61 -6.00
CA ASP A 533 -14.09 -8.20 -4.62
C ASP A 533 -15.38 -8.10 -3.77
N LEU A 534 -15.21 -8.12 -2.45
CA LEU A 534 -16.32 -8.07 -1.49
C LEU A 534 -17.14 -6.77 -1.62
N ARG A 535 -16.53 -5.63 -1.99
CA ARG A 535 -17.24 -4.36 -2.19
C ARG A 535 -18.25 -4.46 -3.33
N TYR A 536 -17.90 -5.13 -4.43
CA TYR A 536 -18.83 -5.40 -5.53
C TYR A 536 -20.06 -6.17 -5.03
N TYR A 537 -19.87 -7.22 -4.25
CA TYR A 537 -20.98 -8.02 -3.71
C TYR A 537 -21.82 -7.27 -2.69
N LEU A 538 -21.20 -6.40 -1.87
CA LEU A 538 -21.91 -5.50 -0.97
C LEU A 538 -22.85 -4.54 -1.75
N MET A 539 -22.36 -3.93 -2.82
CA MET A 539 -23.19 -3.08 -3.69
C MET A 539 -24.38 -3.86 -4.25
N GLN A 540 -24.14 -5.04 -4.83
CA GLN A 540 -25.19 -5.88 -5.39
C GLN A 540 -26.23 -6.33 -4.34
N TYR A 541 -25.75 -6.66 -3.13
CA TYR A 541 -26.62 -7.05 -2.01
C TYR A 541 -27.56 -5.92 -1.60
N ILE A 542 -27.02 -4.71 -1.42
CA ILE A 542 -27.79 -3.54 -1.02
C ILE A 542 -28.75 -3.14 -2.14
N GLU A 543 -28.33 -3.13 -3.42
CA GLU A 543 -29.22 -2.86 -4.57
C GLU A 543 -30.37 -3.86 -4.62
N LYS A 544 -30.10 -5.16 -4.41
CA LYS A 544 -31.11 -6.22 -4.45
C LYS A 544 -32.12 -6.10 -3.30
N LYS A 545 -31.65 -5.76 -2.09
CA LYS A 545 -32.52 -5.62 -0.91
C LYS A 545 -33.31 -4.30 -0.92
N GLY A 546 -32.73 -3.24 -1.48
CA GLY A 546 -33.30 -1.88 -1.55
C GLY A 546 -33.30 -1.17 -0.20
N VAL A 547 -33.88 -1.78 0.84
CA VAL A 547 -33.89 -1.29 2.23
C VAL A 547 -33.27 -2.34 3.12
N ILE A 548 -32.33 -1.95 3.94
CA ILE A 548 -31.69 -2.81 4.94
C ILE A 548 -31.95 -2.24 6.32
N GLU A 549 -32.30 -3.12 7.25
CA GLU A 549 -32.38 -2.86 8.69
C GLU A 549 -31.11 -3.42 9.37
N PRO A 550 -30.05 -2.62 9.51
CA PRO A 550 -28.81 -3.09 10.11
C PRO A 550 -29.00 -3.34 11.60
N HIS A 551 -28.53 -4.49 12.08
CA HIS A 551 -28.59 -4.83 13.50
C HIS A 551 -27.40 -5.67 13.92
N ALA A 552 -27.06 -5.61 15.21
CA ALA A 552 -26.09 -6.50 15.81
C ALA A 552 -26.68 -7.90 15.98
N LEU A 553 -25.94 -8.94 15.58
CA LEU A 553 -26.38 -10.34 15.73
C LEU A 553 -26.34 -10.83 17.17
N GLY A 554 -25.54 -10.20 18.05
CA GLY A 554 -25.41 -10.57 19.44
C GLY A 554 -24.82 -11.96 19.66
N GLN A 555 -24.10 -12.50 18.71
CA GLN A 555 -23.59 -13.88 18.75
C GLN A 555 -22.34 -14.04 19.61
N TRP A 556 -21.76 -12.93 20.05
CA TRP A 556 -20.62 -12.97 20.96
C TRP A 556 -20.57 -11.74 21.88
N LYS A 557 -19.86 -11.90 23.03
CA LYS A 557 -19.60 -10.81 23.97
C LYS A 557 -18.35 -11.03 24.79
N PHE A 558 -17.81 -9.94 25.30
CA PHE A 558 -16.74 -9.97 26.31
C PHE A 558 -17.34 -10.29 27.69
N ILE A 559 -16.60 -11.01 28.51
CA ILE A 559 -16.92 -11.32 29.90
C ILE A 559 -15.67 -11.18 30.80
N PRO A 560 -15.81 -10.91 32.13
CA PRO A 560 -17.07 -10.65 32.85
C PRO A 560 -17.61 -9.24 32.59
N GLU A 561 -18.92 -9.09 32.44
CA GLU A 561 -19.58 -7.83 32.07
C GLU A 561 -19.27 -6.69 33.04
N GLU A 562 -19.23 -6.97 34.35
CA GLU A 562 -18.91 -6.00 35.40
C GLU A 562 -17.52 -5.38 35.32
N TRP A 563 -16.59 -6.01 34.62
CA TRP A 563 -15.26 -5.45 34.33
C TRP A 563 -15.23 -4.78 32.97
N VAL A 564 -15.91 -5.39 31.99
CA VAL A 564 -15.90 -4.97 30.60
C VAL A 564 -16.62 -3.65 30.38
N GLU A 565 -17.82 -3.46 30.97
CA GLU A 565 -18.61 -2.24 30.76
C GLU A 565 -17.87 -0.95 31.12
N PRO A 566 -17.28 -0.79 32.33
CA PRO A 566 -16.55 0.42 32.67
C PRO A 566 -15.25 0.57 31.86
N ALA A 567 -14.58 -0.54 31.52
CA ALA A 567 -13.36 -0.51 30.71
C ALA A 567 -13.66 -0.11 29.27
N ALA A 568 -14.70 -0.66 28.65
CA ALA A 568 -15.13 -0.31 27.29
C ALA A 568 -15.47 1.18 27.15
N LYS A 569 -16.20 1.74 28.14
CA LYS A 569 -16.49 3.18 28.15
C LYS A 569 -15.23 4.03 28.20
N ARG A 570 -14.29 3.69 29.08
CA ARG A 570 -13.01 4.38 29.23
C ARG A 570 -12.18 4.28 27.94
N ASP A 571 -12.11 3.09 27.34
CA ASP A 571 -11.36 2.85 26.12
C ASP A 571 -11.98 3.51 24.90
N TYR A 572 -13.33 3.59 24.85
CA TYR A 572 -14.04 4.35 23.83
C TYR A 572 -13.66 5.85 23.89
N GLU A 573 -13.67 6.45 25.11
CA GLU A 573 -13.24 7.84 25.29
C GLU A 573 -11.76 8.04 24.89
N CYS A 574 -10.91 7.05 25.11
CA CYS A 574 -9.51 7.07 24.67
C CYS A 574 -9.34 7.06 23.16
N LEU A 575 -10.21 6.38 22.42
CA LEU A 575 -10.10 6.21 20.97
C LEU A 575 -10.83 7.29 20.17
N PHE A 576 -11.99 7.72 20.67
CA PHE A 576 -12.93 8.54 19.90
C PHE A 576 -13.30 9.87 20.59
N GLY A 577 -12.71 10.13 21.76
CA GLY A 577 -13.09 11.29 22.59
C GLY A 577 -14.33 11.05 23.43
N LYS A 578 -14.68 12.04 24.25
CA LYS A 578 -15.89 11.95 25.09
C LYS A 578 -17.14 11.93 24.22
N VAL A 579 -18.07 11.05 24.54
CA VAL A 579 -19.41 11.07 23.95
C VAL A 579 -20.06 12.39 24.34
N GLU A 580 -20.30 13.29 23.42
CA GLU A 580 -21.16 14.44 23.63
C GLU A 580 -22.58 13.89 23.91
N LYS A 581 -23.16 14.27 25.07
CA LYS A 581 -24.45 13.79 25.54
C LYS A 581 -25.57 14.44 24.76
#